data_5c335a8f06a37ad1e3090ff12b2b3a5a
#
_entry.id   5c335a8f06a37ad1e3090ff12b2b3a5a
#
_cell.length_a   1.000
_cell.length_b   1.000
_cell.length_c   1.000
_cell.angle_alpha   90.00
_cell.angle_beta   90.00
_cell.angle_gamma   90.00
#
_symmetry.space_group_name_H-M   'P 1'
#
loop_
_entity.id
_entity.type
_entity.pdbx_description
1 polymer ?
#
loop_
_entity_poly.entity_id
_entity_poly.type
_entity_poly.pdbx_seq_one_letter_code
_entity_poly.pdbx_strand_id
1 'polypeptide(L)'
;MPSIDSGAQSLVSLRDLHLSFGNNCVLKGIDLDVERGQAVSIIGPSGSGKSTILRCITGLLQTQRGSIRVGQTRVDELMREAERIELRKRVGFVFQQYNLFPHLSVLENLVIAPRKVLGIERGEAEKQARALLAKVRMEHKADAYPGQLSGGQQQRVAIARALTTRPELILFDEVTSALDPETVGEVLTVIRELTEEGMTCVLVTHEMRFAEEISDQVYFTENGLIVEHGSAEQIFQRPTSERTAAFLRHALGDSGRRNPTAGDPFLLSNISRYSLSV
;
A
#
# COMPACT_ATOMS: atom_id res chain seq x y z
N MET A 1 -30.75 8.35 21.49
CA MET A 1 -30.07 7.08 21.72
C MET A 1 -28.60 7.30 21.39
N PRO A 2 -27.64 7.10 22.28
CA PRO A 2 -26.23 7.25 21.95
C PRO A 2 -25.82 6.10 21.03
N SER A 3 -25.22 6.45 19.91
CA SER A 3 -24.56 5.53 18.98
C SER A 3 -23.46 4.75 19.72
N ILE A 4 -23.54 3.44 19.64
CA ILE A 4 -22.54 2.51 20.15
C ILE A 4 -21.29 2.73 19.29
N ASP A 5 -20.33 3.46 19.85
CA ASP A 5 -18.98 3.59 19.32
C ASP A 5 -18.30 2.22 19.50
N SER A 6 -18.33 1.40 18.45
CA SER A 6 -17.61 0.14 18.40
C SER A 6 -16.11 0.47 18.30
N GLY A 7 -15.43 0.47 19.44
CA GLY A 7 -14.07 0.95 19.64
C GLY A 7 -12.93 0.17 18.94
N ALA A 8 -13.01 -0.05 17.66
CA ALA A 8 -11.85 -0.32 16.81
C ALA A 8 -11.25 1.04 16.44
N GLN A 9 -10.22 1.46 17.15
CA GLN A 9 -9.57 2.75 16.93
C GLN A 9 -8.79 2.69 15.61
N SER A 10 -9.23 3.46 14.57
CA SER A 10 -8.55 3.55 13.27
C SER A 10 -7.06 3.84 13.46
N LEU A 11 -6.20 3.09 12.77
CA LEU A 11 -4.75 3.37 12.73
C LEU A 11 -4.45 4.65 11.95
N VAL A 12 -5.15 4.86 10.82
CA VAL A 12 -5.08 6.10 10.05
C VAL A 12 -6.45 6.73 9.98
N SER A 13 -6.51 8.03 10.19
CA SER A 13 -7.74 8.81 10.05
C SER A 13 -7.44 10.15 9.40
N LEU A 14 -8.07 10.40 8.26
CA LEU A 14 -8.04 11.69 7.54
C LEU A 14 -9.41 12.32 7.66
N ARG A 15 -9.48 13.64 7.94
CA ARG A 15 -10.73 14.40 8.02
C ARG A 15 -10.61 15.73 7.30
N ASP A 16 -11.50 15.97 6.35
CA ASP A 16 -11.64 17.21 5.57
C ASP A 16 -10.29 17.70 5.00
N LEU A 17 -9.50 16.77 4.43
CA LEU A 17 -8.14 17.04 4.03
C LEU A 17 -8.09 17.83 2.74
N HIS A 18 -7.48 19.02 2.78
CA HIS A 18 -7.29 19.90 1.63
C HIS A 18 -5.82 20.17 1.36
N LEU A 19 -5.44 20.15 0.08
CA LEU A 19 -4.10 20.48 -0.35
C LEU A 19 -4.08 21.06 -1.77
N SER A 20 -3.36 22.15 -1.96
CA SER A 20 -3.16 22.80 -3.26
C SER A 20 -1.67 23.03 -3.54
N PHE A 21 -1.27 22.93 -4.79
CA PHE A 21 0.04 23.34 -5.29
C PHE A 21 -0.16 24.61 -6.14
N GLY A 22 0.22 25.76 -5.59
CA GLY A 22 -0.12 27.05 -6.18
C GLY A 22 -1.64 27.20 -6.33
N ASN A 23 -2.14 27.44 -7.53
CA ASN A 23 -3.56 27.59 -7.82
C ASN A 23 -4.27 26.24 -8.11
N ASN A 24 -3.54 25.12 -8.14
CA ASN A 24 -4.13 23.81 -8.42
C ASN A 24 -4.52 23.10 -7.12
N CYS A 25 -5.81 23.04 -6.84
CA CYS A 25 -6.37 22.30 -5.70
C CYS A 25 -6.41 20.80 -6.02
N VAL A 26 -5.55 20.03 -5.34
CA VAL A 26 -5.37 18.59 -5.58
C VAL A 26 -6.24 17.74 -4.64
N LEU A 27 -6.36 18.11 -3.37
CA LEU A 27 -7.25 17.45 -2.42
C LEU A 27 -8.30 18.44 -1.95
N LYS A 28 -9.58 18.03 -1.94
CA LYS A 28 -10.75 18.91 -1.79
C LYS A 28 -11.70 18.42 -0.69
N GLY A 29 -11.17 18.00 0.45
CA GLY A 29 -11.95 17.46 1.56
C GLY A 29 -11.96 15.92 1.51
N ILE A 30 -10.80 15.29 1.76
CA ILE A 30 -10.66 13.83 1.80
C ILE A 30 -10.91 13.34 3.22
N ASP A 31 -11.86 12.41 3.35
CA ASP A 31 -12.11 11.62 4.54
C ASP A 31 -11.76 10.17 4.27
N LEU A 32 -10.88 9.57 5.10
CA LEU A 32 -10.43 8.20 4.92
C LEU A 32 -10.05 7.59 6.28
N ASP A 33 -10.46 6.36 6.52
CA ASP A 33 -10.08 5.57 7.68
C ASP A 33 -9.40 4.27 7.27
N VAL A 34 -8.43 3.84 8.08
CA VAL A 34 -7.77 2.53 7.96
C VAL A 34 -7.71 1.92 9.35
N GLU A 35 -8.30 0.77 9.54
CA GLU A 35 -8.20 0.01 10.78
C GLU A 35 -6.89 -0.79 10.84
N ARG A 36 -6.48 -1.21 12.04
CA ARG A 36 -5.31 -2.08 12.19
C ARG A 36 -5.55 -3.43 11.53
N GLY A 37 -4.56 -3.90 10.78
CA GLY A 37 -4.62 -5.17 10.05
C GLY A 37 -5.39 -5.10 8.74
N GLN A 38 -6.00 -3.96 8.39
CA GLN A 38 -6.70 -3.81 7.12
C GLN A 38 -5.76 -3.52 5.95
N ALA A 39 -6.12 -4.08 4.80
CA ALA A 39 -5.63 -3.69 3.49
C ALA A 39 -6.63 -2.72 2.83
N VAL A 40 -6.21 -1.50 2.55
CA VAL A 40 -7.04 -0.46 1.93
C VAL A 40 -6.45 -0.08 0.58
N SER A 41 -7.25 -0.14 -0.49
CA SER A 41 -6.84 0.36 -1.80
C SER A 41 -7.46 1.72 -2.13
N ILE A 42 -6.64 2.62 -2.68
CA ILE A 42 -7.08 3.90 -3.25
C ILE A 42 -6.93 3.79 -4.76
N ILE A 43 -8.05 3.78 -5.48
CA ILE A 43 -8.10 3.65 -6.94
C ILE A 43 -8.66 4.93 -7.57
N GLY A 44 -8.45 5.10 -8.87
CA GLY A 44 -8.96 6.25 -9.62
C GLY A 44 -8.02 6.71 -10.74
N PRO A 45 -8.44 7.64 -11.60
CA PRO A 45 -7.65 8.13 -12.71
C PRO A 45 -6.35 8.81 -12.25
N SER A 46 -5.38 8.90 -13.17
CA SER A 46 -4.15 9.64 -12.93
C SER A 46 -4.44 11.11 -12.59
N GLY A 47 -3.71 11.67 -11.64
CA GLY A 47 -3.91 13.05 -11.19
C GLY A 47 -5.08 13.26 -10.22
N SER A 48 -5.79 12.21 -9.77
CA SER A 48 -6.89 12.34 -8.79
C SER A 48 -6.43 12.61 -7.35
N GLY A 49 -5.13 12.65 -7.06
CA GLY A 49 -4.58 12.97 -5.74
C GLY A 49 -4.13 11.76 -4.91
N LYS A 50 -4.19 10.53 -5.42
CA LYS A 50 -3.87 9.28 -4.69
C LYS A 50 -2.50 9.30 -4.00
N SER A 51 -1.43 9.49 -4.75
CA SER A 51 -0.06 9.59 -4.20
C SER A 51 0.11 10.78 -3.26
N THR A 52 -0.65 11.85 -3.45
CA THR A 52 -0.66 13.02 -2.57
C THR A 52 -1.22 12.64 -1.19
N ILE A 53 -2.30 11.84 -1.13
CA ILE A 53 -2.85 11.33 0.12
C ILE A 53 -1.78 10.54 0.89
N LEU A 54 -1.08 9.60 0.24
CA LEU A 54 -0.03 8.81 0.90
C LEU A 54 1.10 9.68 1.44
N ARG A 55 1.52 10.69 0.69
CA ARG A 55 2.57 11.64 1.11
C ARG A 55 2.13 12.52 2.28
N CYS A 56 0.86 12.85 2.38
CA CYS A 56 0.30 13.57 3.54
C CYS A 56 0.33 12.67 4.80
N ILE A 57 -0.04 11.40 4.70
CA ILE A 57 -0.02 10.44 5.82
C ILE A 57 1.39 10.33 6.44
N THR A 58 2.47 10.43 5.63
CA THR A 58 3.86 10.35 6.10
C THR A 58 4.44 11.69 6.53
N GLY A 59 3.67 12.77 6.46
CA GLY A 59 4.18 14.13 6.69
C GLY A 59 5.26 14.57 5.70
N LEU A 60 5.32 13.96 4.51
CA LEU A 60 6.15 14.43 3.39
C LEU A 60 5.54 15.68 2.73
N LEU A 61 4.21 15.78 2.75
CA LEU A 61 3.48 16.96 2.36
C LEU A 61 2.67 17.48 3.55
N GLN A 62 2.75 18.79 3.78
CA GLN A 62 1.97 19.44 4.82
C GLN A 62 0.62 19.86 4.24
N THR A 63 -0.45 19.58 4.97
CA THR A 63 -1.80 19.92 4.58
C THR A 63 -2.11 21.39 4.87
N GLN A 64 -3.01 21.96 4.10
CA GLN A 64 -3.44 23.35 4.29
C GLN A 64 -4.68 23.44 5.22
N ARG A 65 -5.50 22.40 5.21
CA ARG A 65 -6.71 22.28 6.02
C ARG A 65 -7.02 20.81 6.27
N GLY A 66 -7.76 20.54 7.34
CA GLY A 66 -8.14 19.21 7.76
C GLY A 66 -7.18 18.63 8.80
N SER A 67 -7.38 17.38 9.15
CA SER A 67 -6.55 16.68 10.11
C SER A 67 -6.12 15.31 9.66
N ILE A 68 -4.92 14.90 10.08
CA ILE A 68 -4.36 13.59 9.82
C ILE A 68 -3.90 12.97 11.13
N ARG A 69 -4.35 11.77 11.41
CA ARG A 69 -3.91 10.99 12.58
C ARG A 69 -3.36 9.66 12.13
N VAL A 70 -2.21 9.27 12.68
CA VAL A 70 -1.61 7.94 12.54
C VAL A 70 -1.34 7.39 13.95
N GLY A 71 -2.11 6.42 14.38
CA GLY A 71 -2.18 5.97 15.76
C GLY A 71 -2.55 7.13 16.69
N GLN A 72 -1.63 7.49 17.60
CA GLN A 72 -1.82 8.62 18.52
C GLN A 72 -1.22 9.94 17.99
N THR A 73 -0.55 9.91 16.82
CA THR A 73 0.19 11.07 16.31
C THR A 73 -0.69 11.91 15.38
N ARG A 74 -0.82 13.20 15.68
CA ARG A 74 -1.41 14.22 14.80
C ARG A 74 -0.35 14.70 13.81
N VAL A 75 -0.45 14.22 12.57
CA VAL A 75 0.56 14.48 11.51
C VAL A 75 0.52 15.92 11.04
N ASP A 76 -0.67 16.49 10.98
CA ASP A 76 -0.92 17.89 10.61
C ASP A 76 -0.31 18.89 11.60
N GLU A 77 -0.03 18.48 12.83
CA GLU A 77 0.56 19.31 13.89
C GLU A 77 2.09 19.18 13.99
N LEU A 78 2.72 18.26 13.25
CA LEU A 78 4.16 18.04 13.30
C LEU A 78 4.93 19.21 12.67
N MET A 79 5.60 19.99 13.50
CA MET A 79 6.37 21.16 13.04
C MET A 79 7.84 20.84 12.82
N ARG A 80 8.41 19.96 13.67
CA ARG A 80 9.85 19.67 13.66
C ARG A 80 10.15 18.41 12.87
N GLU A 81 11.28 18.40 12.15
CA GLU A 81 11.71 17.21 11.40
C GLU A 81 11.94 15.98 12.31
N ALA A 82 12.42 16.21 13.54
CA ALA A 82 12.56 15.11 14.51
C ALA A 82 11.24 14.38 14.80
N GLU A 83 10.13 15.10 14.89
CA GLU A 83 8.80 14.52 15.09
C GLU A 83 8.35 13.71 13.87
N ARG A 84 8.64 14.20 12.66
CA ARG A 84 8.37 13.48 11.40
C ARG A 84 9.22 12.23 11.28
N ILE A 85 10.47 12.24 11.76
CA ILE A 85 11.32 11.05 11.79
C ILE A 85 10.69 9.99 12.71
N GLU A 86 10.19 10.37 13.90
CA GLU A 86 9.51 9.42 14.80
C GLU A 86 8.25 8.81 14.16
N LEU A 87 7.45 9.60 13.43
CA LEU A 87 6.33 9.09 12.66
C LEU A 87 6.81 8.06 11.61
N ARG A 88 7.85 8.42 10.82
CA ARG A 88 8.37 7.59 9.72
C ARG A 88 9.06 6.31 10.18
N LYS A 89 9.41 6.16 11.45
CA LYS A 89 9.84 4.88 12.03
C LYS A 89 8.70 3.86 12.06
N ARG A 90 7.46 4.33 12.19
CA ARG A 90 6.24 3.53 12.33
C ARG A 90 5.48 3.34 11.01
N VAL A 91 5.85 4.09 9.98
CA VAL A 91 5.20 4.07 8.65
C VAL A 91 6.24 3.75 7.58
N GLY A 92 6.13 2.57 6.98
CA GLY A 92 6.90 2.19 5.82
C GLY A 92 6.31 2.84 4.56
N PHE A 93 7.17 3.30 3.66
CA PHE A 93 6.74 3.85 2.36
C PHE A 93 7.51 3.17 1.22
N VAL A 94 6.78 2.60 0.28
CA VAL A 94 7.33 1.99 -0.92
C VAL A 94 6.89 2.84 -2.12
N PHE A 95 7.87 3.45 -2.79
CA PHE A 95 7.65 4.36 -3.91
C PHE A 95 7.56 3.61 -5.24
N GLN A 96 6.95 4.23 -6.23
CA GLN A 96 6.93 3.79 -7.62
C GLN A 96 8.35 3.62 -8.20
N GLN A 97 9.25 4.57 -7.92
CA GLN A 97 10.67 4.48 -8.23
C GLN A 97 11.39 3.90 -7.01
N TYR A 98 11.86 2.72 -7.05
CA TYR A 98 12.45 1.90 -5.97
C TYR A 98 13.23 2.67 -4.89
N ASN A 99 13.87 3.81 -5.25
CA ASN A 99 14.62 4.73 -4.39
C ASN A 99 15.71 4.03 -3.55
N LEU A 100 16.29 2.95 -4.07
CA LEU A 100 17.43 2.31 -3.44
C LEU A 100 18.67 3.20 -3.56
N PHE A 101 19.53 3.17 -2.56
CA PHE A 101 20.83 3.84 -2.60
C PHE A 101 21.75 3.10 -3.56
N PRO A 102 22.11 3.68 -4.73
CA PRO A 102 22.80 2.94 -5.79
C PRO A 102 24.24 2.59 -5.43
N HIS A 103 24.87 3.29 -4.49
CA HIS A 103 26.22 3.11 -3.99
C HIS A 103 26.32 2.13 -2.81
N LEU A 104 25.19 1.61 -2.32
CA LEU A 104 25.09 0.61 -1.26
C LEU A 104 24.67 -0.73 -1.85
N SER A 105 25.18 -1.83 -1.30
CA SER A 105 24.67 -3.17 -1.61
C SER A 105 23.21 -3.32 -1.18
N VAL A 106 22.54 -4.38 -1.64
CA VAL A 106 21.17 -4.75 -1.21
C VAL A 106 21.11 -4.88 0.30
N LEU A 107 22.04 -5.60 0.92
CA LEU A 107 22.08 -5.75 2.38
C LEU A 107 22.28 -4.41 3.09
N GLU A 108 23.19 -3.57 2.62
CA GLU A 108 23.47 -2.25 3.21
C GLU A 108 22.27 -1.31 3.09
N ASN A 109 21.49 -1.38 1.99
CA ASN A 109 20.24 -0.65 1.84
C ASN A 109 19.22 -0.98 2.95
N LEU A 110 19.20 -2.22 3.43
CA LEU A 110 18.31 -2.63 4.53
C LEU A 110 18.90 -2.30 5.91
N VAL A 111 20.20 -2.36 6.05
CA VAL A 111 20.89 -2.19 7.34
C VAL A 111 20.98 -0.72 7.78
N ILE A 112 21.00 0.22 6.83
CA ILE A 112 21.27 1.63 7.12
C ILE A 112 20.25 2.27 8.07
N ALA A 113 18.93 2.04 7.86
CA ALA A 113 17.88 2.62 8.68
C ALA A 113 17.87 2.03 10.10
N PRO A 114 17.87 0.70 10.33
CA PRO A 114 17.99 0.11 11.67
C PRO A 114 19.18 0.64 12.46
N ARG A 115 20.33 0.79 11.83
CA ARG A 115 21.53 1.30 12.50
C ARG A 115 21.48 2.79 12.82
N LYS A 116 21.10 3.61 11.84
CA LYS A 116 21.20 5.08 11.96
C LYS A 116 20.00 5.68 12.70
N VAL A 117 18.83 5.06 12.57
CA VAL A 117 17.55 5.60 13.10
C VAL A 117 17.14 4.91 14.39
N LEU A 118 17.36 3.58 14.48
CA LEU A 118 16.95 2.81 15.66
C LEU A 118 18.12 2.47 16.60
N GLY A 119 19.37 2.76 16.19
CA GLY A 119 20.56 2.47 17.01
C GLY A 119 20.87 0.97 17.16
N ILE A 120 20.33 0.11 16.28
CA ILE A 120 20.54 -1.34 16.33
C ILE A 120 22.00 -1.65 15.99
N GLU A 121 22.60 -2.57 16.74
CA GLU A 121 23.97 -3.05 16.48
C GLU A 121 24.05 -3.69 15.08
N ARG A 122 25.24 -3.61 14.43
CA ARG A 122 25.43 -4.00 13.04
C ARG A 122 25.09 -5.47 12.78
N GLY A 123 25.56 -6.37 13.61
CA GLY A 123 25.35 -7.81 13.44
C GLY A 123 23.87 -8.18 13.55
N GLU A 124 23.16 -7.58 14.50
CA GLU A 124 21.72 -7.80 14.64
C GLU A 124 20.93 -7.17 13.47
N ALA A 125 21.32 -5.98 13.01
CA ALA A 125 20.71 -5.36 11.84
C ALA A 125 20.91 -6.19 10.56
N GLU A 126 22.10 -6.76 10.34
CA GLU A 126 22.40 -7.65 9.22
C GLU A 126 21.58 -8.95 9.29
N LYS A 127 21.44 -9.55 10.48
CA LYS A 127 20.61 -10.73 10.69
C LYS A 127 19.14 -10.46 10.34
N GLN A 128 18.57 -9.35 10.82
CA GLN A 128 17.21 -8.94 10.51
C GLN A 128 17.03 -8.64 9.03
N ALA A 129 18.00 -7.95 8.40
CA ALA A 129 17.98 -7.64 6.98
C ALA A 129 17.98 -8.91 6.10
N ARG A 130 18.82 -9.93 6.43
CA ARG A 130 18.82 -11.20 5.70
C ARG A 130 17.48 -11.94 5.82
N ALA A 131 16.87 -11.97 7.00
CA ALA A 131 15.54 -12.56 7.18
C ALA A 131 14.49 -11.86 6.31
N LEU A 132 14.53 -10.53 6.21
CA LEU A 132 13.60 -9.77 5.35
C LEU A 132 13.89 -10.00 3.86
N LEU A 133 15.16 -10.13 3.46
CA LEU A 133 15.55 -10.49 2.09
C LEU A 133 15.08 -11.90 1.72
N ALA A 134 15.17 -12.86 2.64
CA ALA A 134 14.62 -14.22 2.43
C ALA A 134 13.09 -14.15 2.23
N LYS A 135 12.38 -13.37 3.05
CA LYS A 135 10.92 -13.15 2.93
C LYS A 135 10.51 -12.64 1.54
N VAL A 136 11.28 -11.73 0.95
CA VAL A 136 11.01 -11.21 -0.40
C VAL A 136 11.76 -11.98 -1.50
N ARG A 137 12.32 -13.15 -1.19
CA ARG A 137 13.06 -14.05 -2.12
C ARG A 137 14.29 -13.39 -2.76
N MET A 138 15.00 -12.54 -2.00
CA MET A 138 16.15 -11.76 -2.48
C MET A 138 17.44 -12.03 -1.69
N GLU A 139 17.48 -13.03 -0.80
CA GLU A 139 18.65 -13.31 0.03
C GLU A 139 19.92 -13.61 -0.79
N HIS A 140 19.78 -14.33 -1.90
CA HIS A 140 20.87 -14.66 -2.83
C HIS A 140 21.48 -13.43 -3.53
N LYS A 141 20.87 -12.25 -3.42
CA LYS A 141 21.32 -10.96 -3.97
C LYS A 141 21.79 -9.97 -2.90
N ALA A 142 22.02 -10.43 -1.66
CA ALA A 142 22.39 -9.56 -0.54
C ALA A 142 23.59 -8.66 -0.83
N ASP A 143 24.59 -9.18 -1.53
CA ASP A 143 25.83 -8.49 -1.84
C ASP A 143 25.83 -7.77 -3.21
N ALA A 144 24.74 -7.91 -3.99
CA ALA A 144 24.56 -7.22 -5.27
C ALA A 144 24.24 -5.73 -5.05
N TYR A 145 24.48 -4.93 -6.08
CA TYR A 145 24.11 -3.50 -6.11
C TYR A 145 22.81 -3.29 -6.90
N PRO A 146 22.05 -2.22 -6.63
CA PRO A 146 20.78 -1.96 -7.31
C PRO A 146 20.85 -2.01 -8.83
N GLY A 147 21.93 -1.50 -9.45
CA GLY A 147 22.13 -1.56 -10.90
C GLY A 147 22.32 -2.96 -11.50
N GLN A 148 22.47 -3.98 -10.67
CA GLN A 148 22.60 -5.40 -11.07
C GLN A 148 21.27 -6.16 -10.92
N LEU A 149 20.19 -5.47 -10.56
CA LEU A 149 18.87 -6.04 -10.29
C LEU A 149 17.88 -5.65 -11.38
N SER A 150 16.96 -6.55 -11.72
CA SER A 150 15.76 -6.19 -12.50
C SER A 150 14.85 -5.24 -11.72
N GLY A 151 13.92 -4.57 -12.40
CA GLY A 151 12.96 -3.68 -11.76
C GLY A 151 12.17 -4.36 -10.64
N GLY A 152 11.62 -5.55 -10.89
CA GLY A 152 10.89 -6.32 -9.88
C GLY A 152 11.76 -6.76 -8.69
N GLN A 153 13.03 -7.08 -8.94
CA GLN A 153 14.00 -7.37 -7.88
C GLN A 153 14.27 -6.13 -7.02
N GLN A 154 14.49 -4.96 -7.65
CA GLN A 154 14.67 -3.70 -6.93
C GLN A 154 13.43 -3.36 -6.09
N GLN A 155 12.23 -3.59 -6.64
CA GLN A 155 10.97 -3.32 -5.92
C GLN A 155 10.82 -4.23 -4.70
N ARG A 156 11.10 -5.53 -4.83
CA ARG A 156 11.08 -6.46 -3.68
C ARG A 156 12.09 -6.06 -2.60
N VAL A 157 13.28 -5.60 -2.98
CA VAL A 157 14.26 -5.04 -2.03
C VAL A 157 13.73 -3.76 -1.37
N ALA A 158 13.05 -2.88 -2.11
CA ALA A 158 12.44 -1.66 -1.56
C ALA A 158 11.33 -2.00 -0.54
N ILE A 159 10.52 -3.05 -0.80
CA ILE A 159 9.54 -3.56 0.17
C ILE A 159 10.26 -4.08 1.42
N ALA A 160 11.28 -4.92 1.27
CA ALA A 160 12.05 -5.43 2.41
C ALA A 160 12.69 -4.30 3.23
N ARG A 161 13.20 -3.25 2.58
CA ARG A 161 13.75 -2.06 3.25
C ARG A 161 12.68 -1.31 4.06
N ALA A 162 11.47 -1.16 3.53
CA ALA A 162 10.37 -0.52 4.26
C ALA A 162 9.99 -1.29 5.53
N LEU A 163 10.19 -2.60 5.56
CA LEU A 163 9.91 -3.47 6.71
C LEU A 163 10.98 -3.40 7.81
N THR A 164 12.18 -2.87 7.54
CA THR A 164 13.32 -2.91 8.46
C THR A 164 13.10 -2.18 9.78
N THR A 165 12.22 -1.17 9.80
CA THR A 165 11.85 -0.42 11.02
C THR A 165 10.69 -1.07 11.79
N ARG A 166 10.16 -2.22 11.33
CA ARG A 166 8.97 -2.90 11.88
C ARG A 166 7.77 -1.95 11.96
N PRO A 167 7.35 -1.40 10.82
CA PRO A 167 6.28 -0.40 10.79
C PRO A 167 4.92 -1.02 11.17
N GLU A 168 4.01 -0.18 11.69
CA GLU A 168 2.61 -0.53 11.94
C GLU A 168 1.73 -0.39 10.69
N LEU A 169 2.22 0.37 9.71
CA LEU A 169 1.55 0.72 8.45
C LEU A 169 2.54 0.72 7.31
N ILE A 170 2.17 0.14 6.18
CA ILE A 170 2.94 0.25 4.93
C ILE A 170 2.09 0.94 3.86
N LEU A 171 2.69 1.92 3.20
CA LEU A 171 2.09 2.66 2.09
C LEU A 171 2.78 2.25 0.79
N PHE A 172 2.00 1.81 -0.20
CA PHE A 172 2.47 1.41 -1.52
C PHE A 172 1.97 2.41 -2.57
N ASP A 173 2.89 3.15 -3.20
CA ASP A 173 2.58 4.17 -4.22
C ASP A 173 2.91 3.65 -5.62
N GLU A 174 1.92 3.06 -6.30
CA GLU A 174 2.00 2.55 -7.69
C GLU A 174 3.22 1.64 -7.95
N VAL A 175 3.47 0.70 -7.04
CA VAL A 175 4.71 -0.10 -6.99
C VAL A 175 4.93 -1.06 -8.16
N THR A 176 3.95 -1.25 -9.03
CA THR A 176 4.04 -2.11 -10.24
C THR A 176 4.14 -1.33 -11.53
N SER A 177 3.85 -0.02 -11.53
CA SER A 177 3.70 0.76 -12.77
C SER A 177 4.97 0.94 -13.61
N ALA A 178 6.15 0.70 -13.00
CA ALA A 178 7.45 0.77 -13.68
C ALA A 178 8.03 -0.63 -13.98
N LEU A 179 7.22 -1.70 -13.84
CA LEU A 179 7.66 -3.08 -13.99
C LEU A 179 7.20 -3.71 -15.30
N ASP A 180 7.99 -4.67 -15.79
CA ASP A 180 7.58 -5.57 -16.85
C ASP A 180 6.44 -6.48 -16.36
N PRO A 181 5.44 -6.80 -17.21
CA PRO A 181 4.28 -7.62 -16.84
C PRO A 181 4.67 -8.98 -16.21
N GLU A 182 5.78 -9.58 -16.64
CA GLU A 182 6.27 -10.85 -16.12
C GLU A 182 6.71 -10.74 -14.64
N THR A 183 7.21 -9.58 -14.23
CA THR A 183 7.73 -9.36 -12.86
C THR A 183 6.70 -8.79 -11.89
N VAL A 184 5.58 -8.26 -12.40
CA VAL A 184 4.48 -7.72 -11.59
C VAL A 184 3.96 -8.77 -10.60
N GLY A 185 3.70 -10.00 -11.06
CA GLY A 185 3.16 -11.08 -10.22
C GLY A 185 4.02 -11.41 -9.00
N GLU A 186 5.36 -11.33 -9.12
CA GLU A 186 6.26 -11.60 -7.99
C GLU A 186 6.16 -10.53 -6.90
N VAL A 187 6.01 -9.25 -7.30
CA VAL A 187 5.84 -8.13 -6.36
C VAL A 187 4.49 -8.19 -5.68
N LEU A 188 3.41 -8.44 -6.44
CA LEU A 188 2.06 -8.56 -5.90
C LEU A 188 1.93 -9.74 -4.93
N THR A 189 2.63 -10.86 -5.19
CA THR A 189 2.68 -12.00 -4.27
C THR A 189 3.27 -11.60 -2.91
N VAL A 190 4.36 -10.84 -2.89
CA VAL A 190 4.96 -10.35 -1.63
C VAL A 190 3.99 -9.45 -0.87
N ILE A 191 3.26 -8.55 -1.57
CA ILE A 191 2.29 -7.67 -0.92
C ILE A 191 1.12 -8.49 -0.34
N ARG A 192 0.62 -9.48 -1.08
CA ARG A 192 -0.43 -10.40 -0.59
C ARG A 192 0.00 -11.11 0.68
N GLU A 193 1.20 -11.71 0.69
CA GLU A 193 1.75 -12.38 1.87
C GLU A 193 1.80 -11.45 3.10
N LEU A 194 2.14 -10.17 2.90
CA LEU A 194 2.14 -9.18 3.98
C LEU A 194 0.72 -8.89 4.50
N THR A 195 -0.27 -8.77 3.63
CA THR A 195 -1.67 -8.53 4.04
C THR A 195 -2.26 -9.74 4.76
N GLU A 196 -1.98 -10.96 4.28
CA GLU A 196 -2.40 -12.21 4.92
C GLU A 196 -1.78 -12.41 6.32
N GLU A 197 -0.57 -11.86 6.55
CA GLU A 197 0.06 -11.82 7.88
C GLU A 197 -0.54 -10.73 8.81
N GLY A 198 -1.54 -9.99 8.37
CA GLY A 198 -2.21 -8.94 9.15
C GLY A 198 -1.47 -7.59 9.16
N MET A 199 -0.57 -7.34 8.19
CA MET A 199 0.06 -6.03 8.05
C MET A 199 -0.97 -5.00 7.58
N THR A 200 -1.05 -3.86 8.28
CA THR A 200 -1.88 -2.75 7.81
C THR A 200 -1.26 -2.12 6.57
N CYS A 201 -2.01 -2.08 5.48
CA CYS A 201 -1.51 -1.60 4.19
C CYS A 201 -2.45 -0.56 3.57
N VAL A 202 -1.88 0.49 2.96
CA VAL A 202 -2.62 1.37 2.03
C VAL A 202 -1.92 1.32 0.69
N LEU A 203 -2.68 0.93 -0.35
CA LEU A 203 -2.16 0.73 -1.69
C LEU A 203 -2.78 1.73 -2.67
N VAL A 204 -1.94 2.41 -3.42
CA VAL A 204 -2.33 3.08 -4.67
C VAL A 204 -1.90 2.19 -5.81
N THR A 205 -2.85 1.70 -6.60
CA THR A 205 -2.56 0.73 -7.67
C THR A 205 -3.47 0.90 -8.87
N HIS A 206 -2.98 0.47 -10.03
CA HIS A 206 -3.73 0.29 -11.26
C HIS A 206 -4.06 -1.19 -11.53
N GLU A 207 -3.63 -2.09 -10.65
CA GLU A 207 -3.91 -3.53 -10.72
C GLU A 207 -5.28 -3.82 -10.08
N MET A 208 -6.36 -3.58 -10.85
CA MET A 208 -7.73 -3.61 -10.31
C MET A 208 -8.12 -4.98 -9.77
N ARG A 209 -7.73 -6.08 -10.44
CA ARG A 209 -8.02 -7.44 -9.96
C ARG A 209 -7.30 -7.74 -8.64
N PHE A 210 -6.07 -7.27 -8.52
CA PHE A 210 -5.32 -7.42 -7.28
C PHE A 210 -5.93 -6.60 -6.14
N ALA A 211 -6.34 -5.35 -6.43
CA ALA A 211 -7.04 -4.52 -5.43
C ALA A 211 -8.35 -5.16 -4.98
N GLU A 212 -9.14 -5.77 -5.89
CA GLU A 212 -10.35 -6.52 -5.55
C GLU A 212 -10.06 -7.72 -4.64
N GLU A 213 -8.96 -8.44 -4.91
CA GLU A 213 -8.61 -9.68 -4.20
C GLU A 213 -8.13 -9.44 -2.77
N ILE A 214 -7.29 -8.39 -2.55
CA ILE A 214 -6.59 -8.23 -1.26
C ILE A 214 -7.20 -7.19 -0.34
N SER A 215 -8.11 -6.31 -0.83
CA SER A 215 -8.54 -5.16 -0.05
C SER A 215 -9.79 -5.46 0.78
N ASP A 216 -9.74 -5.05 2.05
CA ASP A 216 -10.92 -5.00 2.92
C ASP A 216 -11.81 -3.82 2.55
N GLN A 217 -11.18 -2.66 2.23
CA GLN A 217 -11.85 -1.42 1.85
C GLN A 217 -11.20 -0.82 0.61
N VAL A 218 -12.02 -0.21 -0.24
CA VAL A 218 -11.58 0.48 -1.44
C VAL A 218 -12.16 1.90 -1.47
N TYR A 219 -11.31 2.88 -1.77
CA TYR A 219 -11.69 4.27 -1.97
C TYR A 219 -11.48 4.65 -3.44
N PHE A 220 -12.55 5.00 -4.13
CA PHE A 220 -12.46 5.53 -5.49
C PHE A 220 -12.35 7.04 -5.45
N THR A 221 -11.23 7.57 -5.99
CA THR A 221 -10.94 9.01 -6.01
C THR A 221 -11.01 9.56 -7.42
N GLU A 222 -11.65 10.72 -7.58
CA GLU A 222 -11.67 11.48 -8.83
C GLU A 222 -11.67 12.99 -8.53
N ASN A 223 -10.89 13.77 -9.29
CA ASN A 223 -10.83 15.23 -9.18
C ASN A 223 -10.55 15.77 -7.77
N GLY A 224 -9.78 15.01 -6.97
CA GLY A 224 -9.42 15.40 -5.61
C GLY A 224 -10.50 15.14 -4.55
N LEU A 225 -11.51 14.32 -4.87
CA LEU A 225 -12.60 13.92 -3.97
C LEU A 225 -12.64 12.39 -3.87
N ILE A 226 -13.12 11.85 -2.75
CA ILE A 226 -13.59 10.47 -2.68
C ILE A 226 -15.02 10.44 -3.21
N VAL A 227 -15.21 9.76 -4.34
CA VAL A 227 -16.51 9.66 -5.01
C VAL A 227 -17.33 8.52 -4.42
N GLU A 228 -16.66 7.42 -4.05
CA GLU A 228 -17.27 6.24 -3.46
C GLU A 228 -16.24 5.48 -2.64
N HIS A 229 -16.68 4.87 -1.54
CA HIS A 229 -15.87 3.94 -0.75
C HIS A 229 -16.75 2.82 -0.19
N GLY A 230 -16.14 1.67 0.08
CA GLY A 230 -16.83 0.50 0.62
C GLY A 230 -15.94 -0.73 0.58
N SER A 231 -16.52 -1.91 0.90
CA SER A 231 -15.80 -3.17 0.76
C SER A 231 -15.38 -3.40 -0.70
N ALA A 232 -14.33 -4.21 -0.91
CA ALA A 232 -13.90 -4.56 -2.26
C ALA A 232 -15.05 -5.15 -3.08
N GLU A 233 -15.84 -6.06 -2.50
CA GLU A 233 -17.02 -6.64 -3.17
C GLU A 233 -18.01 -5.56 -3.62
N GLN A 234 -18.34 -4.58 -2.75
CA GLN A 234 -19.24 -3.51 -3.08
C GLN A 234 -18.73 -2.65 -4.24
N ILE A 235 -17.48 -2.19 -4.16
CA ILE A 235 -16.92 -1.26 -5.15
C ILE A 235 -16.72 -1.95 -6.51
N PHE A 236 -16.19 -3.17 -6.53
CA PHE A 236 -15.88 -3.85 -7.79
C PHE A 236 -17.08 -4.52 -8.45
N GLN A 237 -18.01 -5.08 -7.66
CA GLN A 237 -19.12 -5.87 -8.20
C GLN A 237 -20.45 -5.10 -8.25
N ARG A 238 -20.68 -4.16 -7.31
CA ARG A 238 -21.94 -3.42 -7.15
C ARG A 238 -21.73 -1.94 -6.88
N PRO A 239 -20.92 -1.23 -7.71
CA PRO A 239 -20.70 0.19 -7.50
C PRO A 239 -22.01 0.96 -7.55
N THR A 240 -22.22 1.88 -6.61
CA THR A 240 -23.41 2.73 -6.53
C THR A 240 -23.26 4.01 -7.37
N SER A 241 -22.01 4.48 -7.54
CA SER A 241 -21.70 5.63 -8.36
C SER A 241 -21.51 5.23 -9.84
N GLU A 242 -22.21 5.92 -10.74
CA GLU A 242 -22.03 5.76 -12.19
C GLU A 242 -20.57 6.03 -12.60
N ARG A 243 -19.89 6.97 -11.92
CA ARG A 243 -18.47 7.31 -12.18
C ARG A 243 -17.55 6.15 -11.82
N THR A 244 -17.77 5.51 -10.64
CA THR A 244 -17.04 4.31 -10.23
C THR A 244 -17.25 3.19 -11.23
N ALA A 245 -18.49 2.91 -11.60
CA ALA A 245 -18.83 1.89 -12.58
C ALA A 245 -18.19 2.13 -13.95
N ALA A 246 -18.18 3.39 -14.44
CA ALA A 246 -17.54 3.76 -15.69
C ALA A 246 -16.02 3.57 -15.64
N PHE A 247 -15.37 4.00 -14.55
CA PHE A 247 -13.94 3.82 -14.35
C PHE A 247 -13.55 2.33 -14.34
N LEU A 248 -14.26 1.51 -13.58
CA LEU A 248 -13.96 0.07 -13.47
C LEU A 248 -14.18 -0.66 -14.80
N ARG A 249 -15.25 -0.35 -15.56
CA ARG A 249 -15.43 -0.91 -16.91
C ARG A 249 -14.25 -0.61 -17.81
N HIS A 250 -13.74 0.61 -17.78
CA HIS A 250 -12.59 1.00 -18.57
C HIS A 250 -11.29 0.30 -18.11
N ALA A 251 -11.06 0.24 -16.80
CA ALA A 251 -9.83 -0.30 -16.21
C ALA A 251 -9.75 -1.84 -16.28
N LEU A 252 -10.89 -2.54 -16.18
CA LEU A 252 -10.97 -4.01 -16.26
C LEU A 252 -11.11 -4.51 -17.72
N GLY A 253 -11.36 -3.62 -18.68
CA GLY A 253 -11.74 -3.97 -20.04
C GLY A 253 -13.18 -4.52 -20.11
N ASP A 254 -13.77 -4.56 -21.31
CA ASP A 254 -15.13 -5.09 -21.55
C ASP A 254 -15.28 -6.61 -21.27
N SER A 255 -14.21 -7.26 -20.81
CA SER A 255 -14.11 -8.70 -20.49
C SER A 255 -14.80 -9.10 -19.17
N GLY A 256 -15.36 -8.18 -18.42
CA GLY A 256 -15.93 -8.39 -17.07
C GLY A 256 -17.33 -9.00 -17.01
N ARG A 257 -17.98 -9.30 -18.15
CA ARG A 257 -19.23 -10.07 -18.19
C ARG A 257 -19.01 -11.42 -18.86
N ARG A 258 -18.26 -12.33 -18.24
CA ARG A 258 -18.46 -13.75 -18.53
C ARG A 258 -19.72 -14.19 -17.78
N ASN A 259 -20.76 -14.43 -18.59
CA ASN A 259 -21.94 -15.21 -18.18
C ASN A 259 -21.46 -16.52 -17.51
N PRO A 260 -22.01 -16.96 -16.37
CA PRO A 260 -21.59 -18.19 -15.69
C PRO A 260 -22.16 -19.44 -16.39
N THR A 261 -22.01 -19.54 -17.71
CA THR A 261 -22.38 -20.75 -18.46
C THR A 261 -21.25 -21.16 -19.38
N ALA A 262 -20.67 -22.30 -19.04
CA ALA A 262 -19.76 -23.16 -19.79
C ALA A 262 -18.25 -22.97 -19.58
N GLY A 263 -17.67 -23.85 -18.75
CA GLY A 263 -16.37 -24.46 -19.03
C GLY A 263 -15.12 -23.69 -18.65
N ASP A 264 -14.95 -23.31 -17.38
CA ASP A 264 -13.66 -22.85 -16.89
C ASP A 264 -12.88 -24.07 -16.32
N PRO A 265 -11.75 -24.49 -16.93
CA PRO A 265 -10.95 -25.62 -16.46
C PRO A 265 -10.31 -25.41 -15.08
N PHE A 266 -10.28 -24.16 -14.57
CA PHE A 266 -9.66 -23.82 -13.28
C PHE A 266 -10.59 -24.00 -12.07
N LEU A 267 -11.91 -24.23 -12.26
CA LEU A 267 -12.86 -24.47 -11.17
C LEU A 267 -12.85 -25.91 -10.63
N LEU A 268 -12.17 -26.85 -11.28
CA LEU A 268 -12.15 -28.25 -10.87
C LEU A 268 -11.01 -28.61 -9.90
N SER A 269 -10.09 -27.73 -9.60
CA SER A 269 -8.96 -28.02 -8.69
C SER A 269 -9.24 -27.77 -7.20
N ASN A 270 -10.34 -27.11 -6.85
CA ASN A 270 -10.66 -26.75 -5.45
C ASN A 270 -11.76 -27.56 -4.76
N ILE A 271 -12.37 -28.54 -5.44
CA ILE A 271 -13.43 -29.39 -4.83
C ILE A 271 -12.87 -30.67 -4.15
N SER A 272 -11.56 -30.97 -4.32
CA SER A 272 -10.97 -32.22 -3.80
C SER A 272 -10.33 -32.12 -2.41
N ARG A 273 -10.56 -31.09 -1.63
CA ARG A 273 -9.97 -30.95 -0.28
C ARG A 273 -10.94 -31.01 0.90
N TYR A 274 -12.23 -31.23 0.66
CA TYR A 274 -13.22 -31.43 1.74
C TYR A 274 -14.08 -32.67 1.53
N SER A 275 -13.49 -33.83 1.62
CA SER A 275 -14.21 -35.07 1.91
C SER A 275 -13.20 -36.18 2.18
N LEU A 276 -12.85 -36.39 3.44
CA LEU A 276 -12.47 -37.68 4.03
C LEU A 276 -12.21 -37.46 5.53
N SER A 277 -13.29 -37.56 6.30
CA SER A 277 -13.24 -37.94 7.70
C SER A 277 -14.60 -38.54 8.06
N VAL A 278 -14.73 -39.80 7.90
CA VAL A 278 -15.52 -40.74 8.73
C VAL A 278 -14.63 -41.94 8.94
#